data_6ccc75166d7b11c92186589e962f2915
#
_entry.id   6ccc75166d7b11c92186589e962f2915
#
_cell.length_a   1.000
_cell.length_b   1.000
_cell.length_c   1.000
_cell.angle_alpha   90.00
_cell.angle_beta   90.00
_cell.angle_gamma   90.00
#
_symmetry.space_group_name_H-M   'P 1'
#
loop_
_entity.id
_entity.type
_entity.pdbx_description
1 polymer ?
#
loop_
_entity_poly.entity_id
_entity_poly.type
_entity_poly.pdbx_seq_one_letter_code
_entity_poly.pdbx_strand_id
1 'polypeptide(L)' 'GKGHQDYKTRLQELLQSRSSLEITYRIVREEGPDHDKWFTAEVYHGGATIGRGQGKSKKEAEQQAACQALSKLNKK' A
#
# COMPACT_ATOMS: atom_id res chain seq x y z
N GLY A 1 -4.31 9.51 -16.91
CA GLY A 1 -3.51 8.96 -16.51
C GLY A 1 -2.81 7.84 -17.14
N LYS A 2 -2.34 8.05 -18.32
CA LYS A 2 -1.64 7.08 -18.92
C LYS A 2 -0.44 6.84 -18.18
N GLY A 3 -0.08 5.68 -17.94
CA GLY A 3 1.12 5.33 -17.28
C GLY A 3 1.06 5.30 -15.78
N HIS A 4 -0.01 5.78 -15.18
CA HIS A 4 -0.11 5.69 -13.74
C HIS A 4 -0.82 4.42 -13.34
N GLN A 5 -0.22 3.71 -12.40
CA GLN A 5 -0.85 2.55 -11.82
C GLN A 5 -1.40 2.98 -10.48
N ASP A 6 -2.66 2.79 -10.26
CA ASP A 6 -3.24 3.07 -8.96
C ASP A 6 -3.41 1.75 -8.23
N TYR A 7 -2.36 1.34 -7.57
CA TYR A 7 -2.35 0.05 -6.89
C TYR A 7 -3.36 0.00 -5.75
N LYS A 8 -3.58 1.14 -5.10
CA LYS A 8 -4.53 1.18 -4.00
C LYS A 8 -5.94 0.87 -4.50
N THR A 9 -6.33 1.44 -5.64
CA THR A 9 -7.64 1.19 -6.21
C THR A 9 -7.76 -0.26 -6.65
N ARG A 10 -6.71 -0.78 -7.29
CA ARG A 10 -6.74 -2.17 -7.75
C ARG A 10 -6.85 -3.14 -6.60
N LEU A 11 -6.10 -2.88 -5.53
CA LEU A 11 -6.14 -3.73 -4.35
C LEU A 11 -7.53 -3.69 -3.72
N GLN A 12 -8.11 -2.50 -3.62
CA GLN A 12 -9.42 -2.35 -3.05
C GLN A 12 -10.46 -3.12 -3.83
N GLU A 13 -10.43 -3.00 -5.16
CA GLU A 13 -11.38 -3.70 -6.00
C GLU A 13 -11.24 -5.21 -5.85
N LEU A 14 -10.01 -5.68 -5.82
CA LEU A 14 -9.76 -7.11 -5.70
C LEU A 14 -10.26 -7.64 -4.37
N LEU A 15 -9.92 -6.97 -3.28
CA LEU A 15 -10.30 -7.47 -1.96
C LEU A 15 -11.78 -7.32 -1.68
N GLN A 16 -12.40 -6.23 -2.15
CA GLN A 16 -13.82 -6.04 -1.95
C GLN A 16 -14.66 -7.06 -2.70
N SER A 17 -14.11 -7.62 -3.77
CA SER A 17 -14.82 -8.68 -4.48
C SER A 17 -14.81 -9.99 -3.70
N ARG A 18 -13.95 -10.10 -2.69
CA ARG A 18 -13.80 -11.33 -1.92
C ARG A 18 -14.23 -11.22 -0.46
N SER A 19 -14.29 -10.00 0.05
CA SER A 19 -14.48 -9.82 1.46
C SER A 19 -15.03 -8.44 1.77
N SER A 20 -15.73 -8.28 2.87
CA SER A 20 -16.21 -6.99 3.31
C SER A 20 -15.29 -6.38 4.35
N LEU A 21 -14.15 -7.00 4.64
CA LEU A 21 -13.23 -6.47 5.62
C LEU A 21 -12.60 -5.17 5.15
N GLU A 22 -12.35 -4.28 6.08
CA GLU A 22 -11.83 -2.97 5.79
C GLU A 22 -10.36 -3.00 5.40
N ILE A 23 -9.97 -2.13 4.46
CA ILE A 23 -8.59 -1.98 4.04
C ILE A 23 -8.11 -0.65 4.59
N THR A 24 -7.04 -0.66 5.38
CA THR A 24 -6.50 0.55 5.97
C THR A 24 -5.00 0.63 5.72
N TYR A 25 -4.47 1.85 5.79
CA TYR A 25 -3.05 2.10 5.59
C TYR A 25 -2.49 2.87 6.77
N ARG A 26 -1.24 2.64 7.09
CA ARG A 26 -0.57 3.39 8.14
C ARG A 26 0.86 3.68 7.72
N ILE A 27 1.32 4.89 8.05
CA ILE A 27 2.73 5.23 7.88
C ILE A 27 3.40 4.79 9.18
N VAL A 28 4.23 3.78 9.10
CA VAL A 28 4.86 3.19 10.28
C VAL A 28 6.27 3.68 10.52
N ARG A 29 6.84 4.39 9.55
CA ARG A 29 8.20 4.88 9.70
C ARG A 29 8.47 6.08 8.82
N GLU A 30 9.22 7.04 9.33
CA GLU A 30 9.68 8.18 8.57
C GLU A 30 11.17 8.33 8.88
N GLU A 31 12.00 8.42 7.86
CA GLU A 31 13.44 8.52 8.04
C GLU A 31 14.00 9.60 7.14
N GLY A 32 15.10 10.21 7.58
CA GLY A 32 15.78 11.21 6.78
C GLY A 32 15.41 12.61 7.18
N PRO A 33 16.16 13.60 6.64
CA PRO A 33 15.90 15.00 6.96
C PRO A 33 14.62 15.48 6.30
N ASP A 34 14.11 16.62 6.76
CA ASP A 34 12.84 17.15 6.27
C ASP A 34 12.78 17.30 4.76
N HIS A 35 13.89 17.62 4.13
CA HIS A 35 13.91 17.83 2.68
C HIS A 35 14.16 16.54 1.88
N ASP A 36 14.33 15.42 2.57
CA ASP A 36 14.59 14.17 1.87
C ASP A 36 14.16 12.98 2.72
N LYS A 37 12.86 12.92 3.00
CA LYS A 37 12.34 11.86 3.83
C LYS A 37 11.95 10.64 3.04
N TRP A 38 12.11 9.50 3.70
CA TRP A 38 11.60 8.23 3.21
C TRP A 38 10.51 7.78 4.15
N PHE A 39 9.41 7.33 3.59
CA PHE A 39 8.28 6.87 4.37
C PHE A 39 8.07 5.38 4.14
N THR A 40 7.71 4.67 5.19
CA THR A 40 7.33 3.27 5.08
C THR A 40 5.86 3.16 5.45
N ALA A 41 5.08 2.52 4.60
CA ALA A 41 3.66 2.33 4.83
C ALA A 41 3.35 0.84 4.91
N GLU A 42 2.33 0.50 5.67
CA GLU A 42 1.79 -0.85 5.69
C GLU A 42 0.32 -0.78 5.36
N VAL A 43 -0.16 -1.80 4.66
CA VAL A 43 -1.57 -1.92 4.34
C VAL A 43 -2.13 -3.11 5.08
N TYR A 44 -3.32 -2.93 5.63
CA TYR A 44 -3.98 -3.92 6.47
C TYR A 44 -5.33 -4.30 5.87
N HIS A 45 -5.69 -5.54 6.02
CA HIS A 45 -6.99 -6.05 5.58
C HIS A 45 -7.62 -6.73 6.78
N GLY A 46 -8.66 -6.10 7.32
CA GLY A 46 -9.28 -6.62 8.52
C GLY A 46 -8.33 -6.67 9.71
N GLY A 47 -7.38 -5.74 9.76
CA GLY A 47 -6.42 -5.68 10.85
C GLY A 47 -5.14 -6.48 10.64
N ALA A 48 -5.10 -7.30 9.61
CA ALA A 48 -3.90 -8.10 9.33
C ALA A 48 -3.05 -7.40 8.28
N THR A 49 -1.75 -7.31 8.52
CA THR A 49 -0.84 -6.67 7.57
C THR A 49 -0.71 -7.55 6.34
N ILE A 50 -0.99 -6.99 5.17
CA ILE A 50 -0.91 -7.74 3.92
C ILE A 50 0.12 -7.19 2.94
N GLY A 51 0.73 -6.03 3.25
CA GLY A 51 1.74 -5.48 2.37
C GLY A 51 2.49 -4.34 3.03
N ARG A 52 3.64 -4.00 2.48
CA ARG A 52 4.50 -2.96 3.00
C ARG A 52 5.23 -2.30 1.85
N GLY A 53 5.40 -1.00 1.92
CA GLY A 53 6.07 -0.29 0.85
C GLY A 53 6.76 0.96 1.35
N GLN A 54 7.68 1.46 0.56
CA GLN A 54 8.43 2.67 0.89
C GLN A 54 8.37 3.66 -0.25
N GLY A 55 8.49 4.93 0.06
CA GLY A 55 8.49 5.95 -0.96
C GLY A 55 8.92 7.28 -0.41
N LYS A 56 9.08 8.24 -1.31
CA LYS A 56 9.50 9.59 -0.95
C LYS A 56 8.36 10.45 -0.46
N SER A 57 7.15 9.97 -0.55
CA SER A 57 5.99 10.63 0.01
C SER A 57 5.12 9.57 0.66
N LYS A 58 4.20 10.00 1.51
CA LYS A 58 3.29 9.07 2.16
C LYS A 58 2.43 8.37 1.11
N LYS A 59 1.98 9.12 0.12
CA LYS A 59 1.16 8.56 -0.94
C LYS A 59 1.92 7.49 -1.72
N GLU A 60 3.18 7.76 -2.04
CA GLU A 60 3.99 6.81 -2.78
C GLU A 60 4.23 5.55 -1.96
N ALA A 61 4.49 5.72 -0.66
CA ALA A 61 4.71 4.58 0.22
C ALA A 61 3.46 3.69 0.28
N GLU A 62 2.28 4.32 0.33
CA GLU A 62 1.04 3.56 0.35
C GLU A 62 0.80 2.84 -0.95
N GLN A 63 1.12 3.47 -2.08
CA GLN A 63 0.99 2.82 -3.38
C GLN A 63 1.91 1.61 -3.47
N GLN A 64 3.13 1.74 -2.94
CA GLN A 64 4.05 0.62 -2.96
C GLN A 64 3.60 -0.51 -2.03
N ALA A 65 2.99 -0.17 -0.90
CA ALA A 65 2.45 -1.18 -0.01
C ALA A 65 1.33 -1.96 -0.71
N ALA A 66 0.46 -1.24 -1.43
CA ALA A 66 -0.61 -1.90 -2.18
C ALA A 66 -0.05 -2.77 -3.30
N CYS A 67 1.01 -2.29 -3.96
CA CYS A 67 1.65 -3.07 -5.02
C CYS A 67 2.20 -4.39 -4.47
N GLN A 68 2.84 -4.35 -3.32
CA GLN A 68 3.36 -5.55 -2.71
C GLN A 68 2.23 -6.51 -2.33
N ALA A 69 1.15 -5.98 -1.78
CA ALA A 69 0.02 -6.82 -1.41
C ALA A 69 -0.58 -7.51 -2.63
N LEU A 70 -0.71 -6.76 -3.74
CA LEU A 70 -1.23 -7.34 -4.97
C LEU A 70 -0.33 -8.45 -5.47
N SER A 71 0.97 -8.25 -5.39
CA SER A 71 1.93 -9.23 -5.83
C SER A 71 1.77 -10.53 -5.06
N LYS A 72 1.58 -10.42 -3.75
CA LYS A 72 1.41 -11.59 -2.92
C LYS A 72 0.10 -12.31 -3.20
N LEU A 73 -0.96 -11.56 -3.45
CA LEU A 73 -2.27 -12.14 -3.71
C LEU A 73 -2.31 -12.85 -5.05
N ASN A 74 -1.47 -12.44 -5.99
CA ASN A 74 -1.43 -13.04 -7.30
C ASN A 74 -0.52 -14.27 -7.38
N LYS A 75 0.19 -14.57 -6.31
CA LYS A 75 1.06 -15.73 -6.32
C LYS A 75 0.26 -16.97 -6.10
N LYS A 76 0.72 -18.01 -6.73
CA LYS A 76 0.05 -19.26 -6.58
C LYS A 76 0.76 -20.17 -5.62
#